data_32c9a69167f2dd8e48aad901e88a25d5
#
_entry.id   32c9a69167f2dd8e48aad901e88a25d5
#
_cell.length_a   1.000
_cell.length_b   1.000
_cell.length_c   1.000
_cell.angle_alpha   90.00
_cell.angle_beta   90.00
_cell.angle_gamma   90.00
#
_symmetry.space_group_name_H-M   'P 1'
#
loop_
_entity.id
_entity.type
_entity.pdbx_description
1 polymer ?
#
loop_
_entity_poly.entity_id
_entity_poly.type
_entity_poly.pdbx_seq_one_letter_code
_entity_poly.pdbx_strand_id
1 'polypeptide(L)'
;MVALIEAADRAAVSDGKVLITGESGVGKDLIARRIHGQSRRASNPFVPVNCAGLTESLLESELFGHVKGSFTGAYRDKLGKLQTAHAGTIFLDEVGEMSLRMQAMLLRFLESGEIQAVGSDSRLTTVNVRVIAATNRNLADLIAAGQFREDLLYRLRVIHLDVPPLRQRKDEVPVLVNHFIARSNRRACFTPEAMEALCRYRWPGNVRELQNVVEQAMWLSRSDVIDVGQLPEILRSPGQAARPTRERRVQVADELYAALVNGGYSFWDHIYPLFLSRDITRHDMRELVRRGLSTTRGNYRALLKLFGMSNQDYKRFLNFLAAHDCGADFRAFRHGTAEAQRPPRLILPPLPAKATLPTESKPLAPAG
;
A
#
# COMPACT_ATOMS: atom_id res chain seq x y z
N MET A 1 2.90 -6.68 -23.15
CA MET A 1 4.06 -5.78 -22.87
C MET A 1 4.69 -5.16 -24.12
N VAL A 2 4.81 -5.85 -25.26
CA VAL A 2 5.45 -5.32 -26.48
C VAL A 2 4.90 -3.94 -26.88
N ALA A 3 3.60 -3.81 -27.06
CA ALA A 3 2.97 -2.53 -27.42
C ALA A 3 3.24 -1.39 -26.42
N LEU A 4 3.34 -1.70 -25.10
CA LEU A 4 3.71 -0.71 -24.09
C LEU A 4 5.16 -0.27 -24.22
N ILE A 5 6.07 -1.20 -24.49
CA ILE A 5 7.49 -0.91 -24.71
C ILE A 5 7.66 -0.04 -25.95
N GLU A 6 7.00 -0.36 -27.05
CA GLU A 6 7.01 0.47 -28.27
C GLU A 6 6.42 1.87 -28.01
N ALA A 7 5.35 1.97 -27.21
CA ALA A 7 4.79 3.27 -26.81
C ALA A 7 5.78 4.06 -25.94
N ALA A 8 6.49 3.40 -25.02
CA ALA A 8 7.54 4.01 -24.21
C ALA A 8 8.73 4.50 -25.08
N ASP A 9 9.14 3.72 -26.07
CA ASP A 9 10.21 4.10 -26.99
C ASP A 9 9.80 5.30 -27.87
N ARG A 10 8.55 5.33 -28.36
CA ARG A 10 8.02 6.52 -29.05
C ARG A 10 7.96 7.75 -28.12
N ALA A 11 7.54 7.56 -26.86
CA ALA A 11 7.54 8.63 -25.88
C ALA A 11 8.95 9.16 -25.58
N ALA A 12 9.98 8.30 -25.65
CA ALA A 12 11.37 8.68 -25.39
C ALA A 12 11.90 9.72 -26.39
N VAL A 13 11.48 9.66 -27.64
CA VAL A 13 11.93 10.59 -28.71
C VAL A 13 11.47 12.02 -28.46
N SER A 14 10.34 12.22 -27.78
CA SER A 14 9.77 13.53 -27.46
C SER A 14 10.22 14.01 -26.07
N ASP A 15 10.20 15.34 -25.84
CA ASP A 15 10.37 15.94 -24.50
C ASP A 15 9.03 16.07 -23.75
N GLY A 16 7.95 15.51 -24.30
CA GLY A 16 6.64 15.53 -23.68
C GLY A 16 6.64 14.89 -22.28
N LYS A 17 5.82 15.43 -21.39
CA LYS A 17 5.60 14.86 -20.07
C LYS A 17 4.91 13.52 -20.19
N VAL A 18 5.28 12.56 -19.35
CA VAL A 18 4.73 11.20 -19.39
C VAL A 18 4.09 10.88 -18.04
N LEU A 19 2.86 10.40 -18.06
CA LEU A 19 2.17 9.83 -16.90
C LEU A 19 2.10 8.31 -17.05
N ILE A 20 2.66 7.59 -16.09
CA ILE A 20 2.65 6.13 -16.04
C ILE A 20 1.67 5.70 -14.95
N THR A 21 0.62 4.96 -15.30
CA THR A 21 -0.32 4.36 -14.36
C THR A 21 -0.14 2.86 -14.28
N GLY A 22 -0.60 2.26 -13.18
CA GLY A 22 -0.58 0.82 -12.96
C GLY A 22 -0.41 0.47 -11.50
N GLU A 23 -0.76 -0.76 -11.15
CA GLU A 23 -0.70 -1.25 -9.77
C GLU A 23 0.70 -1.14 -9.16
N SER A 24 0.78 -1.24 -7.83
CA SER A 24 2.07 -1.31 -7.15
C SER A 24 2.84 -2.56 -7.60
N GLY A 25 4.16 -2.42 -7.79
CA GLY A 25 5.03 -3.55 -8.13
C GLY A 25 4.97 -4.02 -9.60
N VAL A 26 4.30 -3.30 -10.52
CA VAL A 26 4.24 -3.67 -11.95
C VAL A 26 5.51 -3.30 -12.74
N GLY A 27 6.39 -2.45 -12.18
CA GLY A 27 7.64 -2.01 -12.82
C GLY A 27 7.52 -0.64 -13.51
N LYS A 28 6.73 0.31 -12.98
CA LYS A 28 6.60 1.68 -13.50
C LYS A 28 7.96 2.42 -13.59
N ASP A 29 8.82 2.20 -12.61
CA ASP A 29 10.17 2.77 -12.55
C ASP A 29 11.08 2.25 -13.69
N LEU A 30 10.95 0.98 -14.05
CA LEU A 30 11.71 0.42 -15.19
C LEU A 30 11.26 1.05 -16.51
N ILE A 31 9.98 1.30 -16.70
CA ILE A 31 9.46 2.02 -17.87
C ILE A 31 9.98 3.46 -17.89
N ALA A 32 9.98 4.16 -16.75
CA ALA A 32 10.52 5.52 -16.67
C ALA A 32 12.01 5.57 -16.99
N ARG A 33 12.82 4.62 -16.48
CA ARG A 33 14.24 4.49 -16.81
C ARG A 33 14.47 4.19 -18.28
N ARG A 34 13.65 3.33 -18.89
CA ARG A 34 13.73 3.04 -20.33
C ARG A 34 13.46 4.29 -21.16
N ILE A 35 12.39 5.04 -20.84
CA ILE A 35 12.06 6.30 -21.53
C ILE A 35 13.23 7.29 -21.43
N HIS A 36 13.84 7.44 -20.26
CA HIS A 36 14.99 8.31 -20.09
C HIS A 36 16.21 7.80 -20.91
N GLY A 37 16.55 6.51 -20.79
CA GLY A 37 17.71 5.91 -21.43
C GLY A 37 17.65 5.90 -22.97
N GLN A 38 16.45 5.95 -23.55
CA GLN A 38 16.22 6.05 -25.00
C GLN A 38 15.96 7.49 -25.47
N SER A 39 16.02 8.48 -24.57
CA SER A 39 15.74 9.88 -24.89
C SER A 39 17.00 10.65 -25.30
N ARG A 40 16.79 11.85 -25.83
CA ARG A 40 17.88 12.81 -26.09
C ARG A 40 18.61 13.26 -24.81
N ARG A 41 18.04 12.96 -23.62
CA ARG A 41 18.59 13.33 -22.31
C ARG A 41 19.25 12.13 -21.60
N ALA A 42 19.50 11.01 -22.31
CA ALA A 42 20.04 9.77 -21.73
C ALA A 42 21.39 9.94 -21.01
N SER A 43 22.22 10.90 -21.47
CA SER A 43 23.52 11.22 -20.87
C SER A 43 23.42 12.19 -19.67
N ASN A 44 22.24 12.75 -19.42
CA ASN A 44 21.99 13.74 -18.36
C ASN A 44 21.39 13.05 -17.11
N PRO A 45 21.30 13.75 -15.97
CA PRO A 45 20.79 13.14 -14.74
C PRO A 45 19.37 12.57 -14.87
N PHE A 46 19.16 11.36 -14.31
CA PHE A 46 17.86 10.79 -14.01
C PHE A 46 17.65 10.83 -12.50
N VAL A 47 16.74 11.67 -12.04
CA VAL A 47 16.52 11.94 -10.60
C VAL A 47 15.17 11.36 -10.16
N PRO A 48 15.15 10.19 -9.49
CA PRO A 48 13.91 9.64 -8.95
C PRO A 48 13.56 10.30 -7.61
N VAL A 49 12.27 10.57 -7.41
CA VAL A 49 11.69 11.08 -6.16
C VAL A 49 10.42 10.30 -5.86
N ASN A 50 10.35 9.70 -4.66
CA ASN A 50 9.13 9.06 -4.17
C ASN A 50 8.32 10.08 -3.36
N CYS A 51 7.09 10.35 -3.80
CA CYS A 51 6.21 11.34 -3.18
C CYS A 51 5.40 10.80 -2.00
N ALA A 52 5.35 9.47 -1.80
CA ALA A 52 4.57 8.84 -0.74
C ALA A 52 5.34 8.65 0.58
N GLY A 53 6.67 8.64 0.54
CA GLY A 53 7.50 8.24 1.69
C GLY A 53 7.92 9.39 2.62
N LEU A 54 7.53 10.63 2.34
CA LEU A 54 8.01 11.84 3.02
C LEU A 54 6.84 12.65 3.59
N THR A 55 7.10 13.35 4.70
CA THR A 55 6.17 14.40 5.15
C THR A 55 6.14 15.55 4.13
N GLU A 56 5.05 16.30 4.09
CA GLU A 56 4.88 17.40 3.11
C GLU A 56 6.05 18.38 3.11
N SER A 57 6.49 18.83 4.30
CA SER A 57 7.62 19.78 4.43
C SER A 57 8.94 19.18 3.96
N LEU A 58 9.18 17.89 4.18
CA LEU A 58 10.37 17.21 3.67
C LEU A 58 10.31 17.03 2.15
N LEU A 59 9.16 16.68 1.59
CA LEU A 59 8.98 16.55 0.14
C LEU A 59 9.17 17.90 -0.56
N GLU A 60 8.62 18.99 0.02
CA GLU A 60 8.82 20.37 -0.47
C GLU A 60 10.31 20.72 -0.51
N SER A 61 11.01 20.50 0.62
CA SER A 61 12.45 20.72 0.72
C SER A 61 13.28 19.84 -0.22
N GLU A 62 12.90 18.57 -0.42
CA GLU A 62 13.59 17.68 -1.37
C GLU A 62 13.41 18.15 -2.81
N LEU A 63 12.19 18.50 -3.22
CA LEU A 63 11.90 18.88 -4.61
C LEU A 63 12.45 20.26 -4.96
N PHE A 64 12.17 21.29 -4.12
CA PHE A 64 12.46 22.69 -4.44
C PHE A 64 13.76 23.19 -3.81
N GLY A 65 14.28 22.48 -2.79
CA GLY A 65 15.43 22.94 -2.00
C GLY A 65 15.00 23.87 -0.86
N HIS A 66 15.93 24.23 -0.01
CA HIS A 66 15.71 25.17 1.08
C HIS A 66 16.95 26.01 1.39
N VAL A 67 16.75 27.18 1.98
CA VAL A 67 17.81 28.00 2.55
C VAL A 67 17.95 27.71 4.05
N LYS A 68 19.16 27.94 4.58
CA LYS A 68 19.46 27.82 6.00
C LYS A 68 18.47 28.60 6.85
N GLY A 69 17.91 27.98 7.88
CA GLY A 69 16.97 28.61 8.80
C GLY A 69 15.52 28.62 8.36
N SER A 70 15.16 28.05 7.20
CA SER A 70 13.78 28.03 6.68
C SER A 70 12.81 27.19 7.51
N PHE A 71 13.30 26.21 8.26
CA PHE A 71 12.53 25.39 9.21
C PHE A 71 13.44 24.79 10.28
N THR A 72 12.87 24.22 11.32
CA THR A 72 13.61 23.54 12.40
C THR A 72 14.38 22.34 11.83
N GLY A 73 15.73 22.43 11.80
CA GLY A 73 16.60 21.41 11.20
C GLY A 73 17.25 21.84 9.87
N ALA A 74 16.92 23.01 9.32
CA ALA A 74 17.59 23.57 8.15
C ALA A 74 18.92 24.23 8.51
N TYR A 75 19.93 23.42 8.82
CA TYR A 75 21.27 23.90 9.26
C TYR A 75 22.12 24.48 8.13
N ARG A 76 21.82 24.17 6.88
CA ARG A 76 22.56 24.60 5.67
C ARG A 76 21.60 24.73 4.49
N ASP A 77 22.04 25.46 3.46
CA ASP A 77 21.33 25.49 2.19
C ASP A 77 21.36 24.11 1.52
N LYS A 78 20.27 23.76 0.84
CA LYS A 78 20.16 22.50 0.10
C LYS A 78 19.56 22.74 -1.28
N LEU A 79 20.25 22.30 -2.33
CA LEU A 79 19.71 22.28 -3.67
C LEU A 79 18.56 21.27 -3.80
N GLY A 80 17.48 21.69 -4.47
CA GLY A 80 16.36 20.83 -4.75
C GLY A 80 16.63 19.78 -5.84
N LYS A 81 15.87 18.69 -5.82
CA LYS A 81 15.95 17.63 -6.85
C LYS A 81 15.62 18.17 -8.24
N LEU A 82 14.74 19.17 -8.37
CA LEU A 82 14.45 19.82 -9.63
C LEU A 82 15.67 20.55 -10.20
N GLN A 83 16.48 21.21 -9.34
CA GLN A 83 17.75 21.80 -9.76
C GLN A 83 18.76 20.75 -10.15
N THR A 84 18.87 19.67 -9.36
CA THR A 84 19.77 18.54 -9.65
C THR A 84 19.41 17.85 -10.98
N ALA A 85 18.13 17.84 -11.36
CA ALA A 85 17.63 17.27 -12.60
C ALA A 85 17.75 18.23 -13.80
N HIS A 86 18.37 19.40 -13.65
CA HIS A 86 18.51 20.36 -14.75
C HIS A 86 19.13 19.73 -15.99
N ALA A 87 18.60 20.04 -17.18
CA ALA A 87 18.88 19.42 -18.47
C ALA A 87 18.58 17.90 -18.58
N GLY A 88 18.22 17.26 -17.48
CA GLY A 88 17.93 15.82 -17.39
C GLY A 88 16.44 15.51 -17.28
N THR A 89 16.13 14.48 -16.50
CA THR A 89 14.77 13.96 -16.27
C THR A 89 14.53 13.78 -14.77
N ILE A 90 13.39 14.26 -14.27
CA ILE A 90 12.89 13.92 -12.95
C ILE A 90 11.81 12.85 -13.08
N PHE A 91 11.88 11.82 -12.24
CA PHE A 91 10.86 10.80 -12.11
C PHE A 91 10.15 10.95 -10.78
N LEU A 92 8.87 11.35 -10.82
CA LEU A 92 8.01 11.55 -9.66
C LEU A 92 7.15 10.28 -9.46
N ASP A 93 7.54 9.43 -8.51
CA ASP A 93 6.78 8.22 -8.21
C ASP A 93 5.70 8.52 -7.16
N GLU A 94 4.54 7.89 -7.32
CA GLU A 94 3.35 8.02 -6.47
C GLU A 94 2.85 9.47 -6.32
N VAL A 95 2.73 10.20 -7.45
CA VAL A 95 2.23 11.59 -7.47
C VAL A 95 0.82 11.74 -6.91
N GLY A 96 0.00 10.69 -6.92
CA GLY A 96 -1.34 10.67 -6.31
C GLY A 96 -1.35 10.77 -4.78
N GLU A 97 -0.18 10.70 -4.12
CA GLU A 97 -0.03 10.86 -2.68
C GLU A 97 0.34 12.29 -2.26
N MET A 98 0.61 13.18 -3.21
CA MET A 98 0.93 14.58 -2.92
C MET A 98 -0.26 15.32 -2.30
N SER A 99 0.01 16.21 -1.32
CA SER A 99 -0.98 17.16 -0.81
C SER A 99 -1.39 18.17 -1.87
N LEU A 100 -2.58 18.76 -1.75
CA LEU A 100 -3.07 19.80 -2.68
C LEU A 100 -2.13 20.99 -2.80
N ARG A 101 -1.43 21.35 -1.70
CA ARG A 101 -0.40 22.39 -1.71
C ARG A 101 0.79 22.02 -2.59
N MET A 102 1.32 20.81 -2.42
CA MET A 102 2.42 20.30 -3.24
C MET A 102 2.03 20.19 -4.72
N GLN A 103 0.79 19.79 -5.00
CA GLN A 103 0.25 19.74 -6.36
C GLN A 103 0.22 21.15 -7.00
N ALA A 104 -0.18 22.18 -6.25
CA ALA A 104 -0.17 23.56 -6.76
C ALA A 104 1.25 24.07 -7.07
N MET A 105 2.22 23.74 -6.20
CA MET A 105 3.63 24.09 -6.44
C MET A 105 4.21 23.36 -7.66
N LEU A 106 3.89 22.08 -7.81
CA LEU A 106 4.30 21.30 -8.98
C LEU A 106 3.67 21.85 -10.26
N LEU A 107 2.38 22.21 -10.23
CA LEU A 107 1.69 22.81 -11.38
C LEU A 107 2.40 24.11 -11.83
N ARG A 108 2.69 25.03 -10.90
CA ARG A 108 3.44 26.26 -11.20
C ARG A 108 4.77 25.95 -11.87
N PHE A 109 5.54 25.01 -11.33
CA PHE A 109 6.80 24.57 -11.96
C PHE A 109 6.57 24.01 -13.37
N LEU A 110 5.54 23.19 -13.58
CA LEU A 110 5.25 22.61 -14.90
C LEU A 110 4.83 23.64 -15.96
N GLU A 111 4.37 24.82 -15.54
CA GLU A 111 3.95 25.93 -16.40
C GLU A 111 5.09 26.87 -16.76
N SER A 112 5.86 27.32 -15.77
CA SER A 112 6.89 28.34 -15.95
C SER A 112 8.32 27.77 -16.04
N GLY A 113 8.56 26.55 -15.54
CA GLY A 113 9.91 26.01 -15.35
C GLY A 113 10.66 26.67 -14.19
N GLU A 114 9.99 27.53 -13.42
CA GLU A 114 10.59 28.29 -12.33
C GLU A 114 10.41 27.56 -11.00
N ILE A 115 11.43 27.61 -10.17
CA ILE A 115 11.45 27.06 -8.82
C ILE A 115 11.94 28.10 -7.83
N GLN A 116 11.42 28.01 -6.60
CA GLN A 116 11.84 28.84 -5.47
C GLN A 116 12.17 27.95 -4.29
N ALA A 117 13.35 28.11 -3.71
CA ALA A 117 13.74 27.36 -2.52
C ALA A 117 12.90 27.80 -1.30
N VAL A 118 12.58 26.86 -0.43
CA VAL A 118 11.80 27.09 0.78
C VAL A 118 12.52 28.11 1.68
N GLY A 119 11.80 29.15 2.11
CA GLY A 119 12.33 30.24 2.93
C GLY A 119 13.22 31.24 2.18
N SER A 120 13.29 31.17 0.85
CA SER A 120 14.06 32.14 0.07
C SER A 120 13.16 33.25 -0.49
N ASP A 121 13.54 34.48 -0.25
CA ASP A 121 12.97 35.69 -0.92
C ASP A 121 13.74 36.05 -2.20
N SER A 122 14.74 35.22 -2.57
CA SER A 122 15.59 35.46 -3.73
C SER A 122 14.89 35.13 -5.05
N ARG A 123 15.56 35.47 -6.17
CA ARG A 123 15.06 35.28 -7.53
C ARG A 123 14.67 33.83 -7.80
N LEU A 124 13.55 33.66 -8.52
CA LEU A 124 13.13 32.42 -9.12
C LEU A 124 14.27 31.84 -9.99
N THR A 125 14.54 30.56 -9.84
CA THR A 125 15.52 29.86 -10.66
C THR A 125 14.79 29.08 -11.75
N THR A 126 15.11 29.33 -13.02
CA THR A 126 14.52 28.57 -14.13
C THR A 126 15.33 27.30 -14.38
N VAL A 127 14.65 26.17 -14.44
CA VAL A 127 15.26 24.87 -14.75
C VAL A 127 14.55 24.20 -15.92
N ASN A 128 15.33 23.56 -16.77
CA ASN A 128 14.82 22.77 -17.88
C ASN A 128 14.87 21.29 -17.53
N VAL A 129 13.74 20.72 -17.12
CA VAL A 129 13.65 19.34 -16.65
C VAL A 129 12.51 18.63 -17.37
N ARG A 130 12.79 17.45 -17.93
CA ARG A 130 11.75 16.55 -18.42
C ARG A 130 11.08 15.85 -17.25
N VAL A 131 9.75 15.81 -17.21
CA VAL A 131 8.99 15.19 -16.13
C VAL A 131 8.37 13.88 -16.58
N ILE A 132 8.64 12.81 -15.84
CA ILE A 132 7.93 11.53 -15.90
C ILE A 132 7.28 11.33 -14.54
N ALA A 133 5.97 11.16 -14.50
CA ALA A 133 5.21 10.94 -13.28
C ALA A 133 4.62 9.52 -13.26
N ALA A 134 4.52 8.92 -12.09
CA ALA A 134 3.88 7.61 -11.92
C ALA A 134 2.93 7.60 -10.72
N THR A 135 1.89 6.76 -10.80
CA THR A 135 0.97 6.51 -9.68
C THR A 135 0.29 5.15 -9.79
N ASN A 136 -0.04 4.57 -8.65
CA ASN A 136 -0.90 3.38 -8.55
C ASN A 136 -2.36 3.75 -8.25
N ARG A 137 -2.65 5.03 -7.95
CA ARG A 137 -4.00 5.50 -7.60
C ARG A 137 -4.79 5.88 -8.84
N ASN A 138 -6.09 5.68 -8.79
CA ASN A 138 -6.99 6.21 -9.80
C ASN A 138 -7.14 7.74 -9.61
N LEU A 139 -6.52 8.51 -10.50
CA LEU A 139 -6.54 9.98 -10.39
C LEU A 139 -7.94 10.56 -10.63
N ALA A 140 -8.81 9.91 -11.41
CA ALA A 140 -10.19 10.37 -11.60
C ALA A 140 -11.00 10.27 -10.30
N ASP A 141 -10.83 9.18 -9.53
CA ASP A 141 -11.47 9.04 -8.22
C ASP A 141 -10.96 10.08 -7.23
N LEU A 142 -9.66 10.41 -7.27
CA LEU A 142 -9.06 11.44 -6.41
C LEU A 142 -9.56 12.84 -6.77
N ILE A 143 -9.76 13.14 -8.05
CA ILE A 143 -10.35 14.41 -8.50
C ILE A 143 -11.78 14.51 -8.01
N ALA A 144 -12.59 13.47 -8.19
CA ALA A 144 -13.97 13.44 -7.70
C ALA A 144 -14.05 13.62 -6.17
N ALA A 145 -13.06 13.14 -5.43
CA ALA A 145 -12.93 13.32 -3.98
C ALA A 145 -12.31 14.65 -3.55
N GLY A 146 -11.93 15.53 -4.49
CA GLY A 146 -11.24 16.79 -4.19
C GLY A 146 -9.83 16.64 -3.63
N GLN A 147 -9.19 15.47 -3.84
CA GLN A 147 -7.84 15.16 -3.33
C GLN A 147 -6.75 15.32 -4.39
N PHE A 148 -7.13 15.48 -5.64
CA PHE A 148 -6.20 15.73 -6.75
C PHE A 148 -6.75 16.84 -7.66
N ARG A 149 -5.87 17.71 -8.16
CA ARG A 149 -6.24 18.82 -9.04
C ARG A 149 -6.36 18.35 -10.48
N GLU A 150 -7.44 18.69 -11.13
CA GLU A 150 -7.69 18.35 -12.52
C GLU A 150 -6.73 19.05 -13.49
N ASP A 151 -6.39 20.33 -13.21
CA ASP A 151 -5.42 21.11 -14.00
C ASP A 151 -4.02 20.45 -14.01
N LEU A 152 -3.58 19.95 -12.87
CA LEU A 152 -2.31 19.21 -12.77
C LEU A 152 -2.36 17.91 -13.59
N LEU A 153 -3.48 17.16 -13.55
CA LEU A 153 -3.63 15.95 -14.36
C LEU A 153 -3.43 16.24 -15.84
N TYR A 154 -4.10 17.27 -16.38
CA TYR A 154 -3.96 17.65 -17.80
C TYR A 154 -2.52 18.07 -18.14
N ARG A 155 -1.82 18.72 -17.20
CA ARG A 155 -0.45 19.15 -17.41
C ARG A 155 0.56 18.00 -17.36
N LEU A 156 0.31 16.95 -16.57
CA LEU A 156 1.13 15.74 -16.48
C LEU A 156 0.85 14.73 -17.61
N ARG A 157 -0.42 14.57 -18.02
CA ARG A 157 -0.89 13.53 -18.92
C ARG A 157 -0.81 13.93 -20.40
N VAL A 158 0.36 14.42 -20.86
CA VAL A 158 0.60 14.66 -22.30
C VAL A 158 0.73 13.33 -23.04
N ILE A 159 1.50 12.40 -22.46
CA ILE A 159 1.60 11.01 -22.91
C ILE A 159 1.18 10.13 -21.74
N HIS A 160 0.26 9.20 -21.97
CA HIS A 160 -0.23 8.28 -20.95
C HIS A 160 0.19 6.85 -21.28
N LEU A 161 0.81 6.17 -20.32
CA LEU A 161 1.18 4.76 -20.40
C LEU A 161 0.57 4.01 -19.23
N ASP A 162 -0.25 2.99 -19.53
CA ASP A 162 -0.83 2.13 -18.51
C ASP A 162 -0.11 0.79 -18.49
N VAL A 163 0.48 0.44 -17.34
CA VAL A 163 1.25 -0.79 -17.17
C VAL A 163 0.33 -1.88 -16.66
N PRO A 164 0.05 -2.93 -17.47
CA PRO A 164 -0.86 -3.98 -17.08
C PRO A 164 -0.32 -4.78 -15.88
N PRO A 165 -1.18 -5.25 -14.98
CA PRO A 165 -0.79 -6.12 -13.87
C PRO A 165 -0.30 -7.49 -14.37
N LEU A 166 0.54 -8.15 -13.59
CA LEU A 166 1.20 -9.41 -13.98
C LEU A 166 0.20 -10.54 -14.31
N ARG A 167 -0.97 -10.54 -13.67
CA ARG A 167 -2.06 -11.49 -13.99
C ARG A 167 -2.62 -11.38 -15.42
N GLN A 168 -2.40 -10.26 -16.11
CA GLN A 168 -2.79 -10.06 -17.52
C GLN A 168 -1.65 -10.39 -18.51
N ARG A 169 -0.44 -10.70 -17.99
CA ARG A 169 0.75 -11.04 -18.79
C ARG A 169 1.51 -12.23 -18.20
N LYS A 170 0.78 -13.30 -17.90
CA LYS A 170 1.32 -14.50 -17.24
C LYS A 170 2.39 -15.24 -18.03
N ASP A 171 2.38 -15.09 -19.33
CA ASP A 171 3.41 -15.56 -20.26
C ASP A 171 4.80 -14.96 -19.98
N GLU A 172 4.87 -13.83 -19.30
CA GLU A 172 6.14 -13.22 -18.89
C GLU A 172 6.71 -13.82 -17.58
N VAL A 173 5.91 -14.55 -16.81
CA VAL A 173 6.36 -15.10 -15.51
C VAL A 173 7.62 -15.96 -15.65
N PRO A 174 7.73 -16.90 -16.59
CA PRO A 174 8.95 -17.71 -16.74
C PRO A 174 10.18 -16.87 -17.11
N VAL A 175 10.00 -15.85 -17.94
CA VAL A 175 11.08 -14.94 -18.34
C VAL A 175 11.56 -14.12 -17.15
N LEU A 176 10.65 -13.61 -16.33
CA LEU A 176 10.97 -12.85 -15.12
C LEU A 176 11.67 -13.73 -14.08
N VAL A 177 11.19 -14.97 -13.86
CA VAL A 177 11.85 -15.92 -12.95
C VAL A 177 13.28 -16.18 -13.38
N ASN A 178 13.50 -16.50 -14.66
CA ASN A 178 14.85 -16.73 -15.20
C ASN A 178 15.72 -15.48 -15.08
N HIS A 179 15.17 -14.29 -15.27
CA HIS A 179 15.88 -13.03 -15.08
C HIS A 179 16.31 -12.84 -13.61
N PHE A 180 15.46 -13.13 -12.62
CA PHE A 180 15.81 -13.03 -11.22
C PHE A 180 16.88 -14.04 -10.82
N ILE A 181 16.79 -15.28 -11.31
CA ILE A 181 17.81 -16.30 -11.10
C ILE A 181 19.16 -15.81 -11.68
N ALA A 182 19.18 -15.31 -12.91
CA ALA A 182 20.39 -14.86 -13.56
C ALA A 182 21.06 -13.67 -12.83
N ARG A 183 20.29 -12.85 -12.14
CA ARG A 183 20.82 -11.74 -11.31
C ARG A 183 21.30 -12.17 -9.93
N SER A 184 20.89 -13.34 -9.48
CA SER A 184 21.38 -13.91 -8.24
C SER A 184 22.75 -14.58 -8.46
N ASN A 185 23.60 -14.56 -7.43
CA ASN A 185 24.87 -15.29 -7.48
C ASN A 185 24.70 -16.81 -7.27
N ARG A 186 23.47 -17.30 -7.31
CA ARG A 186 23.13 -18.70 -7.05
C ARG A 186 22.58 -19.38 -8.29
N ARG A 187 23.05 -20.59 -8.57
CA ARG A 187 22.42 -21.45 -9.58
C ARG A 187 21.14 -22.03 -9.02
N ALA A 188 20.03 -21.83 -9.71
CA ALA A 188 18.75 -22.42 -9.34
C ALA A 188 17.95 -22.75 -10.61
N CYS A 189 17.12 -23.78 -10.51
CA CYS A 189 16.19 -24.19 -11.57
C CYS A 189 14.88 -24.59 -10.92
N PHE A 190 13.77 -24.05 -11.40
CA PHE A 190 12.44 -24.44 -10.96
C PHE A 190 11.96 -25.65 -11.75
N THR A 191 11.36 -26.65 -11.07
CA THR A 191 10.73 -27.78 -11.77
C THR A 191 9.56 -27.29 -12.63
N PRO A 192 9.13 -28.06 -13.65
CA PRO A 192 7.97 -27.69 -14.46
C PRO A 192 6.71 -27.44 -13.63
N GLU A 193 6.48 -28.26 -12.59
CA GLU A 193 5.33 -28.14 -11.69
C GLU A 193 5.41 -26.86 -10.84
N ALA A 194 6.61 -26.51 -10.36
CA ALA A 194 6.82 -25.28 -9.62
C ALA A 194 6.62 -24.04 -10.52
N MET A 195 7.11 -24.09 -11.76
CA MET A 195 6.89 -23.03 -12.74
C MET A 195 5.41 -22.87 -13.10
N GLU A 196 4.69 -23.97 -13.27
CA GLU A 196 3.24 -23.96 -13.50
C GLU A 196 2.48 -23.32 -12.33
N ALA A 197 2.85 -23.65 -11.09
CA ALA A 197 2.26 -23.04 -9.90
C ALA A 197 2.48 -21.52 -9.90
N LEU A 198 3.68 -21.04 -10.25
CA LEU A 198 4.00 -19.61 -10.39
C LEU A 198 3.15 -18.94 -11.50
N CYS A 199 2.98 -19.58 -12.66
CA CYS A 199 2.17 -19.05 -13.76
C CYS A 199 0.66 -19.02 -13.42
N ARG A 200 0.17 -19.93 -12.60
CA ARG A 200 -1.24 -20.04 -12.21
C ARG A 200 -1.65 -18.94 -11.25
N TYR A 201 -0.75 -18.49 -10.39
CA TYR A 201 -1.05 -17.51 -9.34
C TYR A 201 -1.41 -16.11 -9.89
N ARG A 202 -2.16 -15.33 -9.11
CA ARG A 202 -2.68 -14.01 -9.54
C ARG A 202 -1.74 -12.84 -9.34
N TRP A 203 -0.72 -12.99 -8.51
CA TRP A 203 0.28 -11.97 -8.21
C TRP A 203 -0.31 -10.62 -7.80
N PRO A 204 -1.02 -10.51 -6.66
CA PRO A 204 -1.57 -9.23 -6.20
C PRO A 204 -0.48 -8.16 -5.96
N GLY A 205 0.74 -8.55 -5.57
CA GLY A 205 1.91 -7.66 -5.47
C GLY A 205 2.75 -7.60 -6.75
N ASN A 206 2.24 -8.15 -7.87
CA ASN A 206 2.83 -8.10 -9.20
C ASN A 206 4.28 -8.62 -9.25
N VAL A 207 5.15 -7.95 -10.01
CA VAL A 207 6.55 -8.35 -10.22
C VAL A 207 7.36 -8.29 -8.93
N ARG A 208 7.04 -7.36 -8.02
CA ARG A 208 7.71 -7.25 -6.71
C ARG A 208 7.45 -8.47 -5.83
N GLU A 209 6.22 -8.97 -5.81
CA GLU A 209 5.86 -10.19 -5.08
C GLU A 209 6.52 -11.42 -5.72
N LEU A 210 6.48 -11.53 -7.06
CA LEU A 210 7.15 -12.61 -7.78
C LEU A 210 8.64 -12.65 -7.47
N GLN A 211 9.32 -11.52 -7.51
CA GLN A 211 10.74 -11.41 -7.17
C GLN A 211 11.02 -11.90 -5.75
N ASN A 212 10.25 -11.44 -4.75
CA ASN A 212 10.41 -11.85 -3.37
C ASN A 212 10.20 -13.36 -3.19
N VAL A 213 9.21 -13.94 -3.86
CA VAL A 213 8.93 -15.39 -3.81
C VAL A 213 10.08 -16.19 -4.42
N VAL A 214 10.59 -15.75 -5.58
CA VAL A 214 11.73 -16.40 -6.24
C VAL A 214 12.98 -16.34 -5.38
N GLU A 215 13.29 -15.17 -4.83
CA GLU A 215 14.42 -14.97 -3.93
C GLU A 215 14.27 -15.83 -2.66
N GLN A 216 13.10 -15.84 -2.04
CA GLN A 216 12.81 -16.65 -0.87
C GLN A 216 12.98 -18.15 -1.17
N ALA A 217 12.44 -18.65 -2.28
CA ALA A 217 12.58 -20.05 -2.68
C ALA A 217 14.06 -20.44 -2.90
N MET A 218 14.84 -19.56 -3.54
CA MET A 218 16.28 -19.77 -3.72
C MET A 218 17.03 -19.81 -2.39
N TRP A 219 16.71 -18.94 -1.42
CA TRP A 219 17.40 -18.89 -0.12
C TRP A 219 17.03 -20.07 0.80
N LEU A 220 15.78 -20.51 0.78
CA LEU A 220 15.30 -21.60 1.62
C LEU A 220 15.61 -22.99 1.06
N SER A 221 15.82 -23.09 -0.26
CA SER A 221 16.20 -24.36 -0.88
C SER A 221 17.62 -24.77 -0.51
N ARG A 222 17.79 -26.06 -0.16
CA ARG A 222 19.10 -26.69 0.04
C ARG A 222 19.69 -27.26 -1.26
N SER A 223 18.90 -27.31 -2.31
CA SER A 223 19.21 -27.84 -3.64
C SER A 223 19.18 -26.73 -4.68
N ASP A 224 19.88 -26.92 -5.79
CA ASP A 224 19.77 -26.04 -6.96
C ASP A 224 18.45 -26.26 -7.73
N VAL A 225 17.73 -27.34 -7.46
CA VAL A 225 16.41 -27.63 -8.03
C VAL A 225 15.35 -27.27 -7.01
N ILE A 226 14.44 -26.37 -7.42
CA ILE A 226 13.34 -25.86 -6.59
C ILE A 226 12.04 -26.52 -7.07
N ASP A 227 11.43 -27.32 -6.20
CA ASP A 227 10.14 -27.94 -6.44
C ASP A 227 8.97 -27.16 -5.81
N VAL A 228 7.74 -27.60 -6.05
CA VAL A 228 6.51 -26.99 -5.50
C VAL A 228 6.53 -26.94 -3.97
N GLY A 229 7.15 -27.95 -3.31
CA GLY A 229 7.22 -28.04 -1.85
C GLY A 229 8.04 -26.92 -1.22
N GLN A 230 8.90 -26.25 -1.97
CA GLN A 230 9.74 -25.12 -1.51
C GLN A 230 9.13 -23.75 -1.78
N LEU A 231 8.00 -23.71 -2.50
CA LEU A 231 7.23 -22.49 -2.70
C LEU A 231 6.39 -22.16 -1.45
N PRO A 232 6.04 -20.90 -1.21
CA PRO A 232 5.09 -20.51 -0.18
C PRO A 232 3.76 -21.29 -0.29
N GLU A 233 3.14 -21.58 0.85
CA GLU A 233 1.91 -22.41 0.92
C GLU A 233 0.78 -21.90 0.02
N ILE A 234 0.66 -20.56 -0.09
CA ILE A 234 -0.33 -19.89 -0.94
C ILE A 234 -0.23 -20.27 -2.42
N LEU A 235 0.94 -20.70 -2.88
CA LEU A 235 1.20 -21.14 -4.26
C LEU A 235 1.00 -22.65 -4.44
N ARG A 236 1.05 -23.42 -3.35
CA ARG A 236 0.90 -24.88 -3.36
C ARG A 236 -0.55 -25.33 -3.49
N SER A 237 -1.49 -24.53 -2.95
CA SER A 237 -2.91 -24.88 -2.88
C SER A 237 -3.71 -24.18 -3.98
N PRO A 238 -4.10 -24.86 -5.07
CA PRO A 238 -4.77 -24.25 -6.22
C PRO A 238 -6.21 -23.75 -5.96
N GLY A 239 -6.73 -23.87 -4.74
CA GLY A 239 -8.09 -23.46 -4.37
C GLY A 239 -8.21 -22.28 -3.41
N GLN A 240 -7.12 -21.84 -2.78
CA GLN A 240 -7.10 -20.65 -1.93
C GLN A 240 -6.40 -19.50 -2.66
N ALA A 241 -7.03 -19.00 -3.71
CA ALA A 241 -6.64 -17.69 -4.24
C ALA A 241 -6.60 -16.72 -3.07
N ALA A 242 -5.43 -16.15 -2.77
CA ALA A 242 -5.29 -15.12 -1.77
C ALA A 242 -6.36 -14.06 -2.05
N ARG A 243 -7.36 -14.00 -1.19
CA ARG A 243 -8.29 -12.89 -1.20
C ARG A 243 -7.45 -11.63 -1.06
N PRO A 244 -7.72 -10.57 -1.83
CA PRO A 244 -6.96 -9.34 -1.73
C PRO A 244 -6.88 -8.93 -0.25
N THR A 245 -5.76 -8.36 0.15
CA THR A 245 -5.47 -7.99 1.55
C THR A 245 -6.61 -7.15 2.17
N ARG A 246 -7.37 -6.45 1.34
CA ARG A 246 -8.57 -5.70 1.72
C ARG A 246 -9.74 -6.60 2.10
N GLU A 247 -9.97 -7.72 1.38
CA GLU A 247 -11.04 -8.69 1.72
C GLU A 247 -10.70 -9.52 2.95
N ARG A 248 -9.44 -9.90 3.14
CA ARG A 248 -8.99 -10.60 4.36
C ARG A 248 -9.13 -9.73 5.61
N ARG A 249 -8.83 -8.43 5.50
CA ARG A 249 -9.00 -7.46 6.59
C ARG A 249 -10.47 -7.18 6.91
N VAL A 250 -11.31 -7.08 5.87
CA VAL A 250 -12.76 -6.98 6.03
C VAL A 250 -13.29 -8.24 6.72
N GLN A 251 -12.78 -9.42 6.36
CA GLN A 251 -13.19 -10.69 6.93
C GLN A 251 -12.79 -10.82 8.41
N VAL A 252 -11.60 -10.39 8.83
CA VAL A 252 -11.18 -10.38 10.23
C VAL A 252 -12.11 -9.47 11.06
N ALA A 253 -12.38 -8.27 10.59
CA ALA A 253 -13.32 -7.36 11.27
C ALA A 253 -14.75 -7.94 11.31
N ASP A 254 -15.19 -8.70 10.28
CA ASP A 254 -16.46 -9.41 10.24
C ASP A 254 -16.53 -10.53 11.26
N GLU A 255 -15.49 -11.33 11.36
CA GLU A 255 -15.38 -12.44 12.30
C GLU A 255 -15.39 -11.92 13.74
N LEU A 256 -14.59 -10.87 14.03
CA LEU A 256 -14.57 -10.24 15.35
C LEU A 256 -15.91 -9.59 15.70
N TYR A 257 -16.55 -8.94 14.73
CA TYR A 257 -17.86 -8.33 14.92
C TYR A 257 -18.92 -9.39 15.19
N ALA A 258 -18.94 -10.47 14.44
CA ALA A 258 -19.86 -11.59 14.63
C ALA A 258 -19.65 -12.27 16.00
N ALA A 259 -18.41 -12.42 16.45
CA ALA A 259 -18.06 -12.96 17.77
C ALA A 259 -18.58 -12.08 18.90
N LEU A 260 -18.48 -10.75 18.79
CA LEU A 260 -19.01 -9.81 19.79
C LEU A 260 -20.54 -9.78 19.81
N VAL A 261 -21.20 -9.82 18.63
CA VAL A 261 -22.66 -9.67 18.54
C VAL A 261 -23.40 -10.98 18.81
N ASN A 262 -22.88 -12.09 18.28
CA ASN A 262 -23.57 -13.39 18.31
C ASN A 262 -22.90 -14.42 19.24
N GLY A 263 -21.61 -14.23 19.56
CA GLY A 263 -20.80 -15.20 20.29
C GLY A 263 -20.70 -14.93 21.79
N GLY A 264 -21.31 -13.87 22.31
CA GLY A 264 -21.26 -13.53 23.75
C GLY A 264 -19.86 -13.09 24.22
N TYR A 265 -18.97 -12.69 23.30
CA TYR A 265 -17.64 -12.18 23.65
C TYR A 265 -17.72 -10.74 24.20
N SER A 266 -16.83 -10.41 25.15
CA SER A 266 -16.63 -9.06 25.67
C SER A 266 -15.43 -8.42 24.95
N PHE A 267 -15.54 -7.11 24.70
CA PHE A 267 -14.44 -6.36 24.08
C PHE A 267 -13.16 -6.43 24.91
N TRP A 268 -13.25 -6.22 26.23
CA TRP A 268 -12.08 -6.17 27.10
C TRP A 268 -11.40 -7.52 27.31
N ASP A 269 -12.18 -8.60 27.33
CA ASP A 269 -11.65 -9.93 27.64
C ASP A 269 -11.16 -10.69 26.40
N HIS A 270 -11.69 -10.36 25.20
CA HIS A 270 -11.43 -11.14 24.01
C HIS A 270 -10.77 -10.32 22.88
N ILE A 271 -11.17 -9.07 22.65
CA ILE A 271 -10.68 -8.26 21.55
C ILE A 271 -9.45 -7.42 21.95
N TYR A 272 -9.49 -6.80 23.11
CA TYR A 272 -8.40 -5.98 23.62
C TYR A 272 -7.08 -6.74 23.77
N PRO A 273 -7.03 -7.99 24.29
CA PRO A 273 -5.79 -8.78 24.32
C PRO A 273 -5.21 -9.05 22.93
N LEU A 274 -6.05 -9.37 21.93
CA LEU A 274 -5.62 -9.59 20.55
C LEU A 274 -5.01 -8.33 19.93
N PHE A 275 -5.50 -7.16 20.32
CA PHE A 275 -4.92 -5.89 19.88
C PHE A 275 -3.56 -5.63 20.54
N LEU A 276 -3.38 -5.96 21.80
CA LEU A 276 -2.12 -5.81 22.53
C LEU A 276 -1.05 -6.79 22.03
N SER A 277 -1.42 -8.03 21.71
CA SER A 277 -0.52 -9.04 21.13
C SER A 277 -0.15 -8.77 19.67
N ARG A 278 -0.77 -7.76 19.03
CA ARG A 278 -0.64 -7.40 17.62
C ARG A 278 -1.21 -8.45 16.63
N ASP A 279 -2.05 -9.34 17.09
CA ASP A 279 -2.76 -10.31 16.25
C ASP A 279 -3.81 -9.62 15.36
N ILE A 280 -4.31 -8.44 15.82
CA ILE A 280 -5.16 -7.54 15.03
C ILE A 280 -4.53 -6.15 14.91
N THR A 281 -4.72 -5.53 13.75
CA THR A 281 -4.12 -4.22 13.44
C THR A 281 -5.01 -3.05 13.88
N ARG A 282 -4.45 -1.83 13.92
CA ARG A 282 -5.24 -0.60 14.14
C ARG A 282 -6.35 -0.43 13.10
N HIS A 283 -6.12 -0.88 11.89
CA HIS A 283 -7.10 -0.82 10.81
C HIS A 283 -8.28 -1.75 11.08
N ASP A 284 -8.01 -2.99 11.50
CA ASP A 284 -9.04 -3.97 11.83
C ASP A 284 -9.90 -3.48 13.00
N MET A 285 -9.26 -2.85 13.99
CA MET A 285 -9.95 -2.22 15.12
C MET A 285 -10.84 -1.05 14.68
N ARG A 286 -10.36 -0.16 13.80
CA ARG A 286 -11.18 0.93 13.23
C ARG A 286 -12.38 0.38 12.48
N GLU A 287 -12.18 -0.64 11.66
CA GLU A 287 -13.27 -1.24 10.87
C GLU A 287 -14.30 -1.91 11.77
N LEU A 288 -13.87 -2.59 12.84
CA LEU A 288 -14.75 -3.16 13.87
C LEU A 288 -15.60 -2.07 14.52
N VAL A 289 -14.98 -0.97 14.98
CA VAL A 289 -15.67 0.17 15.58
C VAL A 289 -16.62 0.84 14.59
N ARG A 290 -16.20 1.03 13.33
CA ARG A 290 -17.00 1.61 12.26
C ARG A 290 -18.27 0.80 12.02
N ARG A 291 -18.20 -0.54 11.98
CA ARG A 291 -19.35 -1.44 11.83
C ARG A 291 -20.29 -1.36 13.01
N GLY A 292 -19.73 -1.38 14.20
CA GLY A 292 -20.54 -1.22 15.41
C GLY A 292 -21.28 0.11 15.45
N LEU A 293 -20.64 1.22 15.06
CA LEU A 293 -21.27 2.53 14.95
C LEU A 293 -22.31 2.59 13.82
N SER A 294 -22.10 1.92 12.71
CA SER A 294 -23.10 1.78 11.65
C SER A 294 -24.38 1.11 12.18
N THR A 295 -24.24 -0.01 12.91
CA THR A 295 -25.36 -0.74 13.50
C THR A 295 -26.08 0.08 14.58
N THR A 296 -25.33 0.84 15.37
CA THR A 296 -25.88 1.65 16.48
C THR A 296 -26.21 3.10 16.06
N ARG A 297 -26.18 3.41 14.76
CA ARG A 297 -26.46 4.74 14.19
C ARG A 297 -25.64 5.85 14.86
N GLY A 298 -24.35 5.61 15.08
CA GLY A 298 -23.44 6.57 15.69
C GLY A 298 -23.58 6.71 17.22
N ASN A 299 -24.28 5.81 17.90
CA ASN A 299 -24.48 5.86 19.35
C ASN A 299 -23.42 5.02 20.09
N TYR A 300 -22.40 5.66 20.65
CA TYR A 300 -21.33 4.99 21.41
C TYR A 300 -21.82 4.25 22.66
N ARG A 301 -22.89 4.71 23.34
CA ARG A 301 -23.45 3.99 24.50
C ARG A 301 -24.13 2.67 24.10
N ALA A 302 -24.80 2.68 22.95
CA ALA A 302 -25.36 1.47 22.37
C ALA A 302 -24.25 0.54 21.87
N LEU A 303 -23.14 1.10 21.32
CA LEU A 303 -21.96 0.35 20.90
C LEU A 303 -21.31 -0.42 22.06
N LEU A 304 -21.20 0.21 23.25
CA LEU A 304 -20.67 -0.50 24.42
C LEU A 304 -21.50 -1.75 24.76
N LYS A 305 -22.82 -1.61 24.79
CA LYS A 305 -23.71 -2.75 25.04
C LYS A 305 -23.56 -3.83 23.97
N LEU A 306 -23.46 -3.42 22.69
CA LEU A 306 -23.26 -4.33 21.56
C LEU A 306 -21.95 -5.13 21.68
N PHE A 307 -20.91 -4.52 22.24
CA PHE A 307 -19.58 -5.11 22.40
C PHE A 307 -19.39 -5.78 23.79
N GLY A 308 -20.47 -6.05 24.51
CA GLY A 308 -20.43 -6.74 25.80
C GLY A 308 -19.73 -5.95 26.93
N MET A 309 -19.73 -4.62 26.84
CA MET A 309 -19.12 -3.72 27.82
C MET A 309 -20.18 -3.08 28.74
N SER A 310 -19.76 -2.69 29.95
CA SER A 310 -20.60 -1.97 30.89
C SER A 310 -20.67 -0.46 30.57
N ASN A 311 -21.71 0.24 31.07
CA ASN A 311 -21.80 1.69 30.93
C ASN A 311 -20.65 2.44 31.64
N GLN A 312 -20.03 1.81 32.65
CA GLN A 312 -18.89 2.38 33.38
C GLN A 312 -17.61 2.42 32.49
N ASP A 313 -17.53 1.55 31.51
CA ASP A 313 -16.39 1.47 30.56
C ASP A 313 -16.38 2.59 29.52
N TYR A 314 -17.40 3.46 29.48
CA TYR A 314 -17.54 4.49 28.43
C TYR A 314 -16.29 5.36 28.28
N LYS A 315 -15.82 5.95 29.39
CA LYS A 315 -14.62 6.81 29.35
C LYS A 315 -13.35 6.01 29.01
N ARG A 316 -13.22 4.81 29.57
CA ARG A 316 -12.08 3.91 29.29
C ARG A 316 -12.01 3.55 27.82
N PHE A 317 -13.14 3.22 27.21
CA PHE A 317 -13.21 2.86 25.80
C PHE A 317 -12.88 4.04 24.88
N LEU A 318 -13.44 5.24 25.14
CA LEU A 318 -13.11 6.43 24.34
C LEU A 318 -11.63 6.83 24.45
N ASN A 319 -11.05 6.75 25.65
CA ASN A 319 -9.63 7.00 25.84
C ASN A 319 -8.76 5.98 25.09
N PHE A 320 -9.15 4.71 25.10
CA PHE A 320 -8.48 3.67 24.30
C PHE A 320 -8.52 4.01 22.80
N LEU A 321 -9.69 4.33 22.26
CA LEU A 321 -9.85 4.69 20.85
C LEU A 321 -9.01 5.92 20.48
N ALA A 322 -8.96 6.93 21.34
CA ALA A 322 -8.16 8.13 21.11
C ALA A 322 -6.66 7.85 21.19
N ALA A 323 -6.20 7.09 22.21
CA ALA A 323 -4.79 6.77 22.41
C ALA A 323 -4.19 5.93 21.25
N HIS A 324 -5.00 5.11 20.59
CA HIS A 324 -4.58 4.23 19.52
C HIS A 324 -5.02 4.69 18.13
N ASP A 325 -5.64 5.88 18.02
CA ASP A 325 -6.18 6.41 16.77
C ASP A 325 -7.12 5.43 16.06
N CYS A 326 -8.00 4.77 16.84
CA CYS A 326 -8.98 3.78 16.38
C CYS A 326 -10.42 4.32 16.38
N GLY A 327 -10.61 5.62 16.65
CA GLY A 327 -11.91 6.29 16.62
C GLY A 327 -12.46 6.43 15.20
N ALA A 328 -13.80 6.51 15.08
CA ALA A 328 -14.50 6.86 13.86
C ALA A 328 -15.39 8.08 14.08
N ASP A 329 -15.56 8.93 13.05
CA ASP A 329 -16.48 10.06 13.16
C ASP A 329 -17.93 9.56 13.20
N PHE A 330 -18.53 9.63 14.41
CA PHE A 330 -19.89 9.17 14.63
C PHE A 330 -20.96 10.00 13.89
N ARG A 331 -20.64 11.22 13.47
CA ARG A 331 -21.56 12.12 12.75
C ARG A 331 -21.92 11.55 11.38
N ALA A 332 -20.98 10.89 10.72
CA ALA A 332 -21.20 10.24 9.45
C ALA A 332 -22.28 9.14 9.47
N PHE A 333 -22.57 8.58 10.65
CA PHE A 333 -23.56 7.50 10.81
C PHE A 333 -24.94 7.99 11.30
N ARG A 334 -25.10 9.28 11.59
CA ARG A 334 -26.38 9.87 12.01
C ARG A 334 -27.27 10.31 10.86
N HIS A 335 -26.67 10.63 9.69
CA HIS A 335 -27.40 11.00 8.48
C HIS A 335 -27.40 9.78 7.56
N GLY A 336 -28.52 9.07 7.54
CA GLY A 336 -28.67 7.86 6.75
C GLY A 336 -28.60 8.13 5.24
N THR A 337 -27.53 7.65 4.59
CA THR A 337 -27.58 7.23 3.20
C THR A 337 -27.66 5.70 3.21
N ALA A 338 -28.82 5.21 2.80
CA ALA A 338 -29.13 3.80 2.75
C ALA A 338 -28.38 3.12 1.62
N GLU A 339 -27.49 2.20 1.98
CA GLU A 339 -27.30 0.98 1.21
C GLU A 339 -26.88 -0.12 2.22
N ALA A 340 -27.91 -0.65 2.87
CA ALA A 340 -27.77 -1.83 3.69
C ALA A 340 -27.68 -3.06 2.78
N GLN A 341 -26.46 -3.49 2.49
CA GLN A 341 -26.24 -4.86 2.01
C GLN A 341 -26.56 -5.83 3.16
N ARG A 342 -27.61 -6.64 2.98
CA ARG A 342 -27.94 -7.75 3.87
C ARG A 342 -26.75 -8.69 4.00
N PRO A 343 -26.37 -9.09 5.21
CA PRO A 343 -25.29 -10.07 5.36
C PRO A 343 -25.73 -11.44 4.79
N PRO A 344 -24.84 -12.15 4.09
CA PRO A 344 -25.10 -13.52 3.70
C PRO A 344 -25.23 -14.39 4.97
N ARG A 345 -26.22 -15.29 4.98
CA ARG A 345 -26.36 -16.32 6.03
C ARG A 345 -25.14 -17.23 5.94
N LEU A 346 -24.23 -17.10 6.90
CA LEU A 346 -23.10 -18.02 7.08
C LEU A 346 -23.55 -19.16 8.01
N ILE A 347 -23.52 -20.37 7.48
CA ILE A 347 -23.61 -21.61 8.26
C ILE A 347 -22.19 -21.86 8.79
N LEU A 348 -21.97 -21.58 10.06
CA LEU A 348 -20.69 -21.88 10.73
C LEU A 348 -20.67 -23.35 11.17
N PRO A 349 -19.53 -24.07 11.01
CA PRO A 349 -19.35 -25.39 11.61
C PRO A 349 -19.28 -25.25 13.14
N PRO A 350 -19.73 -26.28 13.90
CA PRO A 350 -19.71 -26.24 15.35
C PRO A 350 -18.28 -26.18 15.89
N LEU A 351 -18.05 -25.28 16.84
CA LEU A 351 -16.80 -25.11 17.56
C LEU A 351 -16.43 -26.38 18.35
N PRO A 352 -15.15 -26.73 18.48
CA PRO A 352 -14.73 -27.88 19.29
C PRO A 352 -15.11 -27.69 20.77
N ALA A 353 -15.64 -28.77 21.36
CA ALA A 353 -16.07 -28.81 22.75
C ALA A 353 -14.94 -28.44 23.71
N LYS A 354 -15.29 -27.70 24.77
CA LYS A 354 -14.38 -27.31 25.85
C LYS A 354 -13.62 -28.53 26.39
N ALA A 355 -12.28 -28.46 26.33
CA ALA A 355 -11.43 -29.39 27.06
C ALA A 355 -11.67 -29.19 28.57
N THR A 356 -12.24 -30.19 29.23
CA THR A 356 -12.35 -30.28 30.68
C THR A 356 -10.96 -30.43 31.27
N LEU A 357 -10.57 -29.49 32.12
CA LEU A 357 -9.41 -29.59 33.00
C LEU A 357 -9.53 -30.79 33.92
N PRO A 358 -8.46 -31.58 34.13
CA PRO A 358 -8.49 -32.69 35.08
C PRO A 358 -8.54 -32.15 36.53
N THR A 359 -9.50 -32.68 37.30
CA THR A 359 -9.67 -32.44 38.74
C THR A 359 -8.46 -32.95 39.51
N GLU A 360 -8.00 -32.12 40.41
CA GLU A 360 -6.93 -32.41 41.38
C GLU A 360 -7.19 -33.70 42.18
N SER A 361 -6.19 -34.55 42.22
CA SER A 361 -6.12 -35.72 43.05
C SER A 361 -5.73 -35.34 44.50
N LYS A 362 -6.50 -35.83 45.47
CA LYS A 362 -6.29 -35.73 46.92
C LYS A 362 -4.89 -36.17 47.37
N PRO A 363 -4.38 -35.57 48.47
CA PRO A 363 -3.10 -36.00 49.06
C PRO A 363 -3.31 -37.28 49.88
N LEU A 364 -2.39 -38.24 49.70
CA LEU A 364 -2.21 -39.42 50.53
C LEU A 364 -1.60 -39.01 51.89
N ALA A 365 -2.20 -39.52 52.96
CA ALA A 365 -1.70 -39.44 54.32
C ALA A 365 -0.46 -40.35 54.54
N PRO A 366 0.40 -40.01 55.51
CA PRO A 366 1.60 -40.80 55.79
C PRO A 366 1.25 -42.01 56.66
N ALA A 367 1.82 -43.15 56.33
CA ALA A 367 1.84 -44.33 57.18
C ALA A 367 3.25 -44.53 57.75
N GLY A 368 3.31 -44.69 59.04
CA GLY A 368 4.13 -45.39 59.96
C GLY A 368 5.61 -45.56 59.79
#